data_d52641d53d56147db63d7e67322d0a09
#
_entry.id   d52641d53d56147db63d7e67322d0a09
#
_cell.length_a   1.000
_cell.length_b   1.000
_cell.length_c   1.000
_cell.angle_alpha   90.00
_cell.angle_beta   90.00
_cell.angle_gamma   90.00
#
_symmetry.space_group_name_H-M   'P 1'
#
loop_
_entity.id
_entity.type
_entity.pdbx_description
1 polymer ?
#
loop_
_entity_poly.entity_id
_entity_poly.type
_entity_poly.pdbx_seq_one_letter_code
_entity_poly.pdbx_strand_id
1 'polypeptide(L)'
;MKGKKDLRKLIVVFLLVLSFTIAPVLNKSFAEPESLVKDTRLNVKTSALVFQSDFGVKNNAVASMKGVAFGVNPDLKMYDLTHEIDPFNIWEAAYCLGGVAEYWPEGTVFVSIIDPGVGTDRKSVVLKTKTGQYFVTPDNGTLTLVAEKYGIEEVREIDEAVNRLKDSEKSYTFHGRDVYAYTGARLASGTITFEEVGKKLPKQVVTINYQRPEIKDNAMHGIITVIDQPYGNLWTSIPRELFEEYGAKVGDKLTVKITHEGQVVYEKKIPYVNTFGDVEEGEDIIYMDSELNA
;
A
#
# COMPACT_ATOMS: atom_id res chain seq x y z
N MET A 1 56.40 23.72 -33.47
CA MET A 1 56.08 23.67 -34.91
C MET A 1 55.41 22.38 -35.25
N LYS A 2 54.36 22.40 -36.12
CA LYS A 2 53.55 21.29 -36.65
C LYS A 2 52.48 20.83 -35.68
N GLY A 3 51.17 20.84 -35.96
CA GLY A 3 50.41 21.17 -37.14
C GLY A 3 49.07 20.50 -36.91
N LYS A 4 47.99 21.27 -36.63
CA LYS A 4 46.63 20.80 -36.47
C LYS A 4 46.09 20.31 -37.83
N LYS A 5 45.56 19.10 -37.91
CA LYS A 5 44.72 18.65 -39.02
C LYS A 5 43.28 18.58 -38.58
N ASP A 6 42.47 19.50 -39.08
CA ASP A 6 41.00 19.45 -39.07
C ASP A 6 40.52 18.28 -39.93
N LEU A 7 39.65 17.48 -39.37
CA LEU A 7 38.93 16.46 -40.12
C LEU A 7 37.43 16.79 -40.07
N ARG A 8 36.96 17.53 -41.08
CA ARG A 8 35.54 17.78 -41.30
C ARG A 8 34.93 16.49 -41.87
N LYS A 9 34.02 15.87 -41.10
CA LYS A 9 33.21 14.77 -41.58
C LYS A 9 32.01 15.30 -42.37
N LEU A 10 32.01 14.97 -43.66
CA LEU A 10 30.92 15.20 -44.59
C LEU A 10 29.78 14.22 -44.30
N ILE A 11 28.59 14.74 -43.92
CA ILE A 11 27.36 13.95 -43.77
C ILE A 11 26.64 14.03 -45.13
N VAL A 12 26.56 12.90 -45.82
CA VAL A 12 25.73 12.75 -47.03
C VAL A 12 24.38 12.23 -46.60
N VAL A 13 23.33 13.02 -46.79
CA VAL A 13 21.94 12.62 -46.57
C VAL A 13 21.40 12.12 -47.92
N PHE A 14 21.08 10.86 -47.98
CA PHE A 14 20.33 10.27 -49.10
C PHE A 14 18.85 10.47 -48.90
N LEU A 15 18.22 11.34 -49.69
CA LEU A 15 16.77 11.49 -49.77
C LEU A 15 16.26 10.46 -50.81
N LEU A 16 15.59 9.42 -50.32
CA LEU A 16 14.87 8.46 -51.17
C LEU A 16 13.45 9.00 -51.41
N VAL A 17 13.19 9.52 -52.61
CA VAL A 17 11.84 9.90 -53.01
C VAL A 17 11.15 8.66 -53.57
N LEU A 18 10.18 8.11 -52.80
CA LEU A 18 9.30 7.05 -53.30
C LEU A 18 8.05 7.70 -53.92
N SER A 19 7.96 7.65 -55.24
CA SER A 19 6.77 8.04 -55.98
C SER A 19 5.73 6.90 -55.93
N PHE A 20 4.65 7.09 -55.19
CA PHE A 20 3.48 6.19 -55.24
C PHE A 20 2.54 6.60 -56.37
N THR A 21 2.40 5.72 -57.38
CA THR A 21 1.34 5.79 -58.38
C THR A 21 0.05 5.22 -57.80
N ILE A 22 -0.98 6.04 -57.65
CA ILE A 22 -2.31 5.64 -57.16
C ILE A 22 -3.05 5.03 -58.34
N ALA A 23 -3.29 3.70 -58.30
CA ALA A 23 -4.25 3.03 -59.16
C ALA A 23 -5.64 3.04 -58.48
N PRO A 24 -6.74 3.25 -59.20
CA PRO A 24 -8.07 3.24 -58.58
C PRO A 24 -8.48 1.81 -58.22
N VAL A 25 -8.57 1.52 -56.93
CA VAL A 25 -9.17 0.27 -56.47
C VAL A 25 -10.68 0.39 -56.48
N LEU A 26 -11.33 -0.44 -57.30
CA LEU A 26 -12.78 -0.60 -57.29
C LEU A 26 -13.28 -0.98 -55.88
N ASN A 27 -14.21 -0.16 -55.36
CA ASN A 27 -14.98 -0.44 -54.14
C ASN A 27 -15.86 -1.68 -54.38
N LYS A 28 -15.41 -2.87 -53.97
CA LYS A 28 -16.29 -3.98 -53.64
C LYS A 28 -16.64 -3.90 -52.18
N SER A 29 -17.87 -3.51 -51.91
CA SER A 29 -18.49 -3.64 -50.60
C SER A 29 -18.47 -5.12 -50.18
N PHE A 30 -17.54 -5.48 -49.30
CA PHE A 30 -17.67 -6.71 -48.54
C PHE A 30 -18.54 -6.37 -47.32
N ALA A 31 -19.75 -6.97 -47.28
CA ALA A 31 -20.51 -7.06 -46.08
C ALA A 31 -19.63 -7.76 -45.03
N GLU A 32 -19.30 -7.06 -43.98
CA GLU A 32 -18.68 -7.69 -42.81
C GLU A 32 -19.62 -8.79 -42.30
N PRO A 33 -19.14 -10.02 -42.07
CA PRO A 33 -19.90 -10.97 -41.33
C PRO A 33 -20.03 -10.41 -39.91
N GLU A 34 -21.24 -10.18 -39.44
CA GLU A 34 -21.52 -10.05 -38.02
C GLU A 34 -21.02 -11.32 -37.32
N SER A 35 -19.72 -11.37 -37.04
CA SER A 35 -19.18 -12.35 -36.14
C SER A 35 -19.65 -11.95 -34.75
N LEU A 36 -20.57 -12.72 -34.22
CA LEU A 36 -20.83 -12.95 -32.84
C LEU A 36 -19.49 -13.27 -32.12
N VAL A 37 -18.62 -12.29 -31.95
CA VAL A 37 -17.64 -12.31 -30.89
C VAL A 37 -18.47 -12.01 -29.63
N LYS A 38 -19.10 -13.05 -29.07
CA LYS A 38 -19.41 -13.08 -27.67
C LYS A 38 -18.10 -12.75 -27.00
N ASP A 39 -18.03 -11.51 -26.47
CA ASP A 39 -16.98 -11.10 -25.55
C ASP A 39 -17.11 -12.00 -24.30
N THR A 40 -16.57 -13.21 -24.42
CA THR A 40 -16.29 -14.09 -23.29
C THR A 40 -15.03 -13.58 -22.61
N ARG A 41 -14.94 -12.29 -22.29
CA ARG A 41 -14.21 -11.87 -21.14
C ARG A 41 -15.00 -12.45 -19.97
N LEU A 42 -14.65 -13.68 -19.63
CA LEU A 42 -14.85 -14.18 -18.28
C LEU A 42 -14.48 -13.01 -17.38
N ASN A 43 -15.41 -12.57 -16.56
CA ASN A 43 -15.18 -11.65 -15.47
C ASN A 43 -14.23 -12.35 -14.48
N VAL A 44 -13.01 -12.62 -14.92
CA VAL A 44 -11.92 -13.03 -14.03
C VAL A 44 -11.59 -11.76 -13.29
N LYS A 45 -12.25 -11.58 -12.15
CA LYS A 45 -11.93 -10.54 -11.18
C LYS A 45 -10.44 -10.74 -10.90
N THR A 46 -9.58 -9.93 -11.54
CA THR A 46 -8.14 -10.06 -11.43
C THR A 46 -7.77 -9.56 -10.06
N SER A 47 -7.71 -10.46 -9.08
CA SER A 47 -7.30 -10.12 -7.74
C SER A 47 -5.79 -9.93 -7.72
N ALA A 48 -5.33 -8.76 -7.31
CA ALA A 48 -3.93 -8.54 -7.00
C ALA A 48 -3.60 -9.17 -5.64
N LEU A 49 -2.37 -9.65 -5.49
CA LEU A 49 -1.80 -10.09 -4.23
C LEU A 49 -0.68 -9.13 -3.83
N VAL A 50 -0.86 -8.39 -2.74
CA VAL A 50 0.05 -7.33 -2.31
C VAL A 50 0.70 -7.72 -0.99
N PHE A 51 2.03 -7.70 -0.94
CA PHE A 51 2.80 -8.10 0.24
C PHE A 51 3.35 -6.90 1.01
N GLN A 52 3.31 -7.01 2.34
CA GLN A 52 3.97 -6.12 3.28
C GLN A 52 4.64 -6.94 4.38
N SER A 53 5.87 -6.57 4.78
CA SER A 53 6.54 -7.20 5.93
C SER A 53 7.65 -6.31 6.50
N ASP A 54 8.19 -6.73 7.65
CA ASP A 54 9.39 -6.20 8.28
C ASP A 54 10.65 -7.07 8.01
N PHE A 55 10.62 -7.88 6.95
CA PHE A 55 11.70 -8.86 6.66
C PHE A 55 12.89 -8.25 5.94
N GLY A 56 12.74 -7.04 5.39
CA GLY A 56 13.70 -6.46 4.46
C GLY A 56 13.82 -7.27 3.17
N VAL A 57 14.64 -6.79 2.25
CA VAL A 57 14.90 -7.46 0.96
C VAL A 57 16.27 -8.13 0.90
N LYS A 58 17.04 -8.10 1.99
CA LYS A 58 18.41 -8.59 2.05
C LYS A 58 18.53 -10.12 2.08
N ASN A 59 17.54 -10.80 2.65
CA ASN A 59 17.52 -12.26 2.79
C ASN A 59 16.44 -12.90 1.89
N ASN A 60 16.27 -14.22 2.03
CA ASN A 60 15.37 -15.01 1.18
C ASN A 60 13.90 -15.05 1.65
N ALA A 61 13.53 -14.35 2.71
CA ALA A 61 12.18 -14.48 3.29
C ALA A 61 11.08 -14.05 2.29
N VAL A 62 11.22 -12.86 1.70
CA VAL A 62 10.28 -12.33 0.71
C VAL A 62 10.19 -13.23 -0.53
N ALA A 63 11.34 -13.67 -1.04
CA ALA A 63 11.39 -14.57 -2.19
C ALA A 63 10.71 -15.92 -1.88
N SER A 64 10.84 -16.43 -0.65
CA SER A 64 10.18 -17.67 -0.21
C SER A 64 8.65 -17.52 -0.18
N MET A 65 8.13 -16.39 0.32
CA MET A 65 6.69 -16.09 0.31
C MET A 65 6.14 -16.02 -1.12
N LYS A 66 6.83 -15.29 -2.00
CA LYS A 66 6.46 -15.19 -3.42
C LYS A 66 6.55 -16.54 -4.14
N GLY A 67 7.55 -17.37 -3.79
CA GLY A 67 7.67 -18.73 -4.31
C GLY A 67 6.50 -19.63 -3.93
N VAL A 68 6.02 -19.54 -2.68
CA VAL A 68 4.81 -20.22 -2.23
C VAL A 68 3.58 -19.74 -2.99
N ALA A 69 3.42 -18.43 -3.15
CA ALA A 69 2.30 -17.86 -3.89
C ALA A 69 2.32 -18.27 -5.38
N PHE A 70 3.50 -18.25 -6.02
CA PHE A 70 3.69 -18.74 -7.38
C PHE A 70 3.35 -20.22 -7.52
N GLY A 71 3.70 -21.04 -6.52
CA GLY A 71 3.35 -22.47 -6.49
C GLY A 71 1.84 -22.73 -6.37
N VAL A 72 1.07 -21.79 -5.80
CA VAL A 72 -0.40 -21.86 -5.77
C VAL A 72 -0.97 -21.54 -7.15
N ASN A 73 -0.55 -20.44 -7.74
CA ASN A 73 -0.97 -20.03 -9.08
C ASN A 73 0.13 -19.14 -9.72
N PRO A 74 0.80 -19.60 -10.79
CA PRO A 74 1.86 -18.84 -11.45
C PRO A 74 1.36 -17.57 -12.19
N ASP A 75 0.05 -17.45 -12.45
CA ASP A 75 -0.55 -16.29 -13.10
C ASP A 75 -0.95 -15.18 -12.13
N LEU A 76 -0.73 -15.35 -10.81
CA LEU A 76 -0.99 -14.33 -9.81
C LEU A 76 -0.18 -13.05 -10.07
N LYS A 77 -0.86 -11.93 -10.07
CA LYS A 77 -0.22 -10.60 -10.10
C LYS A 77 0.21 -10.23 -8.69
N MET A 78 1.48 -10.39 -8.41
CA MET A 78 2.09 -10.11 -7.11
C MET A 78 2.77 -8.75 -7.11
N TYR A 79 2.52 -8.00 -6.06
CA TYR A 79 3.09 -6.67 -5.82
C TYR A 79 3.63 -6.58 -4.40
N ASP A 80 4.53 -5.64 -4.16
CA ASP A 80 5.00 -5.29 -2.83
C ASP A 80 4.47 -3.91 -2.47
N LEU A 81 3.91 -3.78 -1.27
CA LEU A 81 3.69 -2.51 -0.64
C LEU A 81 5.04 -2.00 -0.10
N THR A 82 5.61 -2.73 0.84
CA THR A 82 6.97 -2.55 1.35
C THR A 82 7.41 -3.78 2.12
N HIS A 83 8.72 -3.98 2.21
CA HIS A 83 9.34 -4.98 3.10
C HIS A 83 10.32 -4.33 4.09
N GLU A 84 10.32 -3.00 4.16
CA GLU A 84 11.23 -2.18 4.96
C GLU A 84 10.50 -1.54 6.17
N ILE A 85 9.38 -2.12 6.63
CA ILE A 85 8.78 -1.78 7.92
C ILE A 85 9.83 -2.05 9.00
N ASP A 86 10.01 -1.13 9.92
CA ASP A 86 10.91 -1.32 11.05
C ASP A 86 10.56 -2.61 11.82
N PRO A 87 11.53 -3.41 12.23
CA PRO A 87 11.28 -4.68 12.89
C PRO A 87 10.29 -4.56 14.06
N PHE A 88 9.20 -5.34 13.97
CA PHE A 88 8.12 -5.39 14.96
C PHE A 88 7.27 -4.11 15.09
N ASN A 89 7.42 -3.14 14.20
CA ASN A 89 6.65 -1.90 14.22
C ASN A 89 5.24 -2.09 13.66
N ILE A 90 4.32 -2.55 14.51
CA ILE A 90 2.92 -2.78 14.15
C ILE A 90 2.21 -1.47 13.74
N TRP A 91 2.58 -0.33 14.36
CA TRP A 91 2.00 0.98 14.03
C TRP A 91 2.31 1.39 12.59
N GLU A 92 3.57 1.32 12.20
CA GLU A 92 4.00 1.65 10.83
C GLU A 92 3.31 0.77 9.78
N ALA A 93 3.19 -0.54 10.08
CA ALA A 93 2.45 -1.46 9.23
C ALA A 93 0.97 -1.08 9.08
N ALA A 94 0.31 -0.74 10.19
CA ALA A 94 -1.09 -0.30 10.18
C ALA A 94 -1.26 1.00 9.38
N TYR A 95 -0.32 1.94 9.53
CA TYR A 95 -0.30 3.20 8.81
C TYR A 95 -0.16 3.00 7.31
N CYS A 96 0.83 2.23 6.87
CA CYS A 96 1.04 1.92 5.46
C CYS A 96 -0.16 1.23 4.81
N LEU A 97 -0.78 0.25 5.50
CA LEU A 97 -1.99 -0.42 5.00
C LEU A 97 -3.18 0.54 4.92
N GLY A 98 -3.38 1.36 5.95
CA GLY A 98 -4.47 2.31 6.02
C GLY A 98 -4.41 3.39 4.94
N GLY A 99 -3.21 3.84 4.59
CA GLY A 99 -3.00 4.87 3.56
C GLY A 99 -3.14 4.36 2.14
N VAL A 100 -2.79 3.08 1.88
CA VAL A 100 -2.68 2.59 0.49
C VAL A 100 -3.90 1.85 -0.03
N ALA A 101 -4.72 1.26 0.86
CA ALA A 101 -5.76 0.31 0.43
C ALA A 101 -6.82 0.92 -0.48
N GLU A 102 -7.12 2.21 -0.37
CA GLU A 102 -8.08 2.91 -1.22
C GLU A 102 -7.69 3.01 -2.70
N TYR A 103 -6.39 2.96 -3.00
CA TYR A 103 -5.89 2.98 -4.37
C TYR A 103 -5.95 1.61 -5.07
N TRP A 104 -6.38 0.57 -4.34
CA TRP A 104 -6.47 -0.78 -4.87
C TRP A 104 -7.91 -1.22 -5.08
N PRO A 105 -8.22 -1.89 -6.20
CA PRO A 105 -9.59 -2.28 -6.51
C PRO A 105 -10.16 -3.29 -5.51
N GLU A 106 -11.48 -3.35 -5.46
CA GLU A 106 -12.22 -4.41 -4.76
C GLU A 106 -11.70 -5.79 -5.19
N GLY A 107 -11.57 -6.72 -4.23
CA GLY A 107 -11.04 -8.06 -4.43
C GLY A 107 -9.53 -8.17 -4.25
N THR A 108 -8.79 -7.07 -4.14
CA THR A 108 -7.35 -7.11 -3.82
C THR A 108 -7.13 -7.80 -2.48
N VAL A 109 -6.11 -8.66 -2.42
CA VAL A 109 -5.69 -9.37 -1.21
C VAL A 109 -4.35 -8.81 -0.75
N PHE A 110 -4.34 -8.21 0.43
CA PHE A 110 -3.14 -7.76 1.12
C PHE A 110 -2.67 -8.84 2.09
N VAL A 111 -1.38 -9.16 2.07
CA VAL A 111 -0.71 -10.05 3.02
C VAL A 111 0.30 -9.25 3.80
N SER A 112 -0.01 -8.93 5.06
CA SER A 112 0.84 -8.11 5.93
C SER A 112 1.40 -8.95 7.06
N ILE A 113 2.73 -8.98 7.18
CA ILE A 113 3.43 -9.86 8.10
C ILE A 113 4.41 -9.05 8.93
N ILE A 114 3.89 -8.43 9.99
CA ILE A 114 4.66 -7.90 11.10
C ILE A 114 4.16 -8.65 12.33
N ASP A 115 4.93 -9.67 12.74
CA ASP A 115 4.43 -10.71 13.65
C ASP A 115 5.37 -11.00 14.81
N PRO A 116 5.48 -10.09 15.78
CA PRO A 116 6.27 -10.36 17.00
C PRO A 116 5.72 -11.52 17.84
N GLY A 117 4.48 -11.95 17.58
CA GLY A 117 3.80 -13.05 18.26
C GLY A 117 3.78 -14.37 17.48
N VAL A 118 4.63 -14.54 16.45
CA VAL A 118 4.67 -15.79 15.67
C VAL A 118 4.86 -17.01 16.58
N GLY A 119 4.06 -18.06 16.35
CA GLY A 119 4.11 -19.28 17.14
C GLY A 119 3.47 -19.21 18.53
N THR A 120 2.78 -18.10 18.86
CA THR A 120 1.93 -17.96 20.07
C THR A 120 0.46 -18.19 19.78
N ASP A 121 -0.41 -17.99 20.79
CA ASP A 121 -1.87 -18.13 20.67
C ASP A 121 -2.56 -16.96 19.94
N ARG A 122 -1.79 -15.96 19.40
CA ARG A 122 -2.39 -14.90 18.60
C ARG A 122 -3.08 -15.48 17.36
N LYS A 123 -4.24 -14.96 17.02
CA LYS A 123 -5.00 -15.46 15.86
C LYS A 123 -4.35 -15.04 14.55
N SER A 124 -4.46 -15.93 13.56
CA SER A 124 -4.23 -15.62 12.16
C SER A 124 -5.58 -15.34 11.51
N VAL A 125 -5.76 -14.18 10.88
CA VAL A 125 -7.07 -13.76 10.39
C VAL A 125 -7.05 -13.28 8.94
N VAL A 126 -8.23 -13.35 8.30
CA VAL A 126 -8.53 -12.59 7.10
C VAL A 126 -9.69 -11.65 7.41
N LEU A 127 -9.47 -10.36 7.27
CA LEU A 127 -10.48 -9.33 7.35
C LEU A 127 -10.92 -8.96 5.93
N LYS A 128 -12.23 -8.90 5.70
CA LYS A 128 -12.85 -8.28 4.51
C LYS A 128 -13.39 -6.92 4.91
N THR A 129 -12.99 -5.88 4.19
CA THR A 129 -13.50 -4.52 4.37
C THR A 129 -14.86 -4.33 3.69
N LYS A 130 -15.61 -3.29 4.09
CA LYS A 130 -16.84 -2.89 3.39
C LYS A 130 -16.58 -2.41 1.97
N THR A 131 -15.36 -2.00 1.65
CA THR A 131 -14.89 -1.61 0.31
C THR A 131 -14.42 -2.80 -0.53
N GLY A 132 -14.46 -4.02 0.04
CA GLY A 132 -14.30 -5.29 -0.65
C GLY A 132 -12.87 -5.81 -0.79
N GLN A 133 -11.87 -5.17 -0.18
CA GLN A 133 -10.50 -5.70 -0.09
C GLN A 133 -10.38 -6.73 1.05
N TYR A 134 -9.37 -7.59 0.95
CA TYR A 134 -9.05 -8.62 1.95
C TYR A 134 -7.67 -8.38 2.56
N PHE A 135 -7.55 -8.61 3.87
CA PHE A 135 -6.31 -8.45 4.62
C PHE A 135 -6.00 -9.71 5.39
N VAL A 136 -4.91 -10.37 5.03
CA VAL A 136 -4.40 -11.62 5.61
C VAL A 136 -3.23 -11.26 6.51
N THR A 137 -3.37 -11.44 7.85
CA THR A 137 -2.40 -10.94 8.81
C THR A 137 -2.57 -11.58 10.19
N PRO A 138 -1.57 -11.50 11.09
CA PRO A 138 -1.82 -11.75 12.52
C PRO A 138 -2.77 -10.70 13.10
N ASP A 139 -3.67 -11.12 13.98
CA ASP A 139 -4.57 -10.22 14.71
C ASP A 139 -3.85 -9.61 15.91
N ASN A 140 -3.03 -8.59 15.66
CA ASN A 140 -2.12 -8.00 16.64
C ASN A 140 -2.14 -6.46 16.69
N GLY A 141 -3.08 -5.82 15.98
CA GLY A 141 -3.18 -4.37 15.87
C GLY A 141 -2.88 -3.82 14.47
N THR A 142 -2.25 -4.58 13.59
CA THR A 142 -1.94 -4.16 12.21
C THR A 142 -3.18 -3.71 11.42
N LEU A 143 -4.37 -4.22 11.78
CA LEU A 143 -5.63 -3.88 11.11
C LEU A 143 -6.34 -2.64 11.70
N THR A 144 -5.76 -1.95 12.67
CA THR A 144 -6.41 -0.82 13.36
C THR A 144 -6.93 0.23 12.39
N LEU A 145 -6.05 0.83 11.60
CA LEU A 145 -6.42 1.93 10.70
C LEU A 145 -7.23 1.46 9.49
N VAL A 146 -7.01 0.23 9.02
CA VAL A 146 -7.85 -0.42 7.99
C VAL A 146 -9.29 -0.55 8.48
N ALA A 147 -9.49 -1.06 9.69
CA ALA A 147 -10.83 -1.25 10.26
C ALA A 147 -11.54 0.09 10.50
N GLU A 148 -10.82 1.14 10.89
CA GLU A 148 -11.34 2.48 11.11
C GLU A 148 -11.72 3.17 9.81
N LYS A 149 -10.82 3.18 8.81
CA LYS A 149 -11.01 3.92 7.56
C LYS A 149 -12.01 3.21 6.62
N TYR A 150 -11.93 1.87 6.49
CA TYR A 150 -12.71 1.12 5.50
C TYR A 150 -13.86 0.29 6.10
N GLY A 151 -13.93 0.20 7.41
CA GLY A 151 -14.92 -0.60 8.13
C GLY A 151 -14.76 -2.09 7.91
N ILE A 152 -15.33 -2.87 8.82
CA ILE A 152 -15.28 -4.32 8.80
C ILE A 152 -16.57 -4.87 8.17
N GLU A 153 -16.46 -5.59 7.04
CA GLU A 153 -17.54 -6.41 6.50
C GLU A 153 -17.63 -7.75 7.23
N GLU A 154 -16.51 -8.48 7.29
CA GLU A 154 -16.43 -9.77 7.97
C GLU A 154 -14.96 -10.08 8.36
N VAL A 155 -14.79 -10.89 9.43
CA VAL A 155 -13.49 -11.42 9.87
C VAL A 155 -13.58 -12.93 9.97
N ARG A 156 -12.55 -13.63 9.47
CA ARG A 156 -12.41 -15.08 9.59
C ARG A 156 -11.06 -15.45 10.19
N GLU A 157 -11.06 -16.42 11.07
CA GLU A 157 -9.84 -17.05 11.56
C GLU A 157 -9.36 -18.06 10.53
N ILE A 158 -8.07 -18.03 10.20
CA ILE A 158 -7.49 -18.98 9.25
C ILE A 158 -7.48 -20.37 9.88
N ASP A 159 -8.11 -21.33 9.21
CA ASP A 159 -8.00 -22.74 9.56
C ASP A 159 -6.68 -23.30 9.04
N GLU A 160 -5.68 -23.34 9.90
CA GLU A 160 -4.34 -23.81 9.55
C GLU A 160 -4.30 -25.32 9.21
N ALA A 161 -5.31 -26.11 9.54
CA ALA A 161 -5.37 -27.50 9.10
C ALA A 161 -5.56 -27.66 7.59
N VAL A 162 -6.13 -26.63 6.95
CA VAL A 162 -6.43 -26.59 5.50
C VAL A 162 -5.67 -25.51 4.76
N ASN A 163 -5.39 -24.39 5.43
CA ASN A 163 -4.81 -23.19 4.85
C ASN A 163 -3.36 -22.95 5.31
N ARG A 164 -2.62 -24.03 5.45
CA ARG A 164 -1.18 -24.05 5.73
C ARG A 164 -0.44 -24.80 4.63
N LEU A 165 0.75 -24.30 4.25
CA LEU A 165 1.62 -24.96 3.29
C LEU A 165 1.91 -26.40 3.76
N LYS A 166 1.69 -27.38 2.88
CA LYS A 166 1.91 -28.80 3.18
C LYS A 166 3.36 -29.04 3.66
N ASP A 167 3.51 -29.92 4.63
CA ASP A 167 4.77 -30.35 5.23
C ASP A 167 5.51 -29.25 6.01
N SER A 168 4.82 -28.12 6.33
CA SER A 168 5.38 -27.01 7.13
C SER A 168 4.96 -27.05 8.60
N GLU A 169 4.26 -28.08 9.06
CA GLU A 169 3.69 -28.19 10.41
C GLU A 169 4.74 -28.21 11.52
N LYS A 170 5.98 -28.54 11.17
CA LYS A 170 7.12 -28.51 12.09
C LYS A 170 7.81 -27.16 12.20
N SER A 171 7.39 -26.17 11.40
CA SER A 171 7.91 -24.79 11.42
C SER A 171 6.95 -23.88 12.17
N TYR A 172 7.40 -23.29 13.27
CA TYR A 172 6.61 -22.39 14.12
C TYR A 172 7.06 -20.93 14.02
N THR A 173 8.06 -20.63 13.19
CA THR A 173 8.70 -19.31 13.15
C THR A 173 8.55 -18.59 11.82
N PHE A 174 7.87 -19.18 10.82
CA PHE A 174 7.70 -18.56 9.52
C PHE A 174 6.25 -18.67 9.01
N HIS A 175 5.27 -18.28 9.84
CA HIS A 175 3.86 -18.22 9.44
C HIS A 175 3.64 -17.26 8.27
N GLY A 176 4.51 -16.27 8.06
CA GLY A 176 4.51 -15.40 6.89
C GLY A 176 4.47 -16.16 5.58
N ARG A 177 5.34 -17.15 5.43
CA ARG A 177 5.40 -18.04 4.26
C ARG A 177 4.32 -19.13 4.32
N ASP A 178 4.23 -19.82 5.47
CA ASP A 178 3.52 -21.09 5.56
C ASP A 178 2.02 -20.93 5.72
N VAL A 179 1.56 -19.83 6.29
CA VAL A 179 0.14 -19.52 6.55
C VAL A 179 -0.33 -18.34 5.74
N TYR A 180 0.28 -17.16 5.93
CA TYR A 180 -0.28 -15.92 5.35
C TYR A 180 -0.10 -15.82 3.84
N ALA A 181 1.11 -16.06 3.31
CA ALA A 181 1.34 -16.03 1.87
C ALA A 181 0.57 -17.16 1.16
N TYR A 182 0.52 -18.34 1.76
CA TYR A 182 -0.24 -19.47 1.21
C TYR A 182 -1.74 -19.21 1.19
N THR A 183 -2.33 -18.75 2.29
CA THR A 183 -3.76 -18.41 2.36
C THR A 183 -4.11 -17.26 1.42
N GLY A 184 -3.30 -16.19 1.44
CA GLY A 184 -3.51 -15.01 0.59
C GLY A 184 -3.46 -15.35 -0.89
N ALA A 185 -2.52 -16.20 -1.32
CA ALA A 185 -2.41 -16.64 -2.70
C ALA A 185 -3.61 -17.49 -3.13
N ARG A 186 -4.08 -18.42 -2.28
CA ARG A 186 -5.27 -19.24 -2.55
C ARG A 186 -6.54 -18.39 -2.68
N LEU A 187 -6.68 -17.38 -1.82
CA LEU A 187 -7.81 -16.45 -1.88
C LEU A 187 -7.75 -15.56 -3.12
N ALA A 188 -6.59 -14.95 -3.41
CA ALA A 188 -6.40 -14.06 -4.55
C ALA A 188 -6.58 -14.77 -5.90
N SER A 189 -6.21 -16.05 -5.98
CA SER A 189 -6.37 -16.88 -7.19
C SER A 189 -7.76 -17.48 -7.34
N GLY A 190 -8.65 -17.34 -6.33
CA GLY A 190 -9.94 -18.03 -6.30
C GLY A 190 -9.84 -19.54 -6.09
N THR A 191 -8.67 -20.05 -5.67
CA THR A 191 -8.50 -21.47 -5.29
C THR A 191 -9.35 -21.83 -4.07
N ILE A 192 -9.59 -20.87 -3.20
CA ILE A 192 -10.55 -20.92 -2.09
C ILE A 192 -11.47 -19.71 -2.13
N THR A 193 -12.68 -19.87 -1.64
CA THR A 193 -13.59 -18.76 -1.32
C THR A 193 -13.20 -18.12 0.01
N PHE A 194 -13.79 -16.97 0.32
CA PHE A 194 -13.56 -16.34 1.62
C PHE A 194 -14.11 -17.22 2.79
N GLU A 195 -15.21 -17.92 2.56
CA GLU A 195 -15.83 -18.84 3.53
C GLU A 195 -14.91 -20.01 3.88
N GLU A 196 -14.10 -20.48 2.92
CA GLU A 196 -13.17 -21.59 3.08
C GLU A 196 -11.86 -21.21 3.78
N VAL A 197 -11.65 -19.91 4.07
CA VAL A 197 -10.53 -19.45 4.93
C VAL A 197 -10.61 -20.10 6.32
N GLY A 198 -11.81 -20.20 6.88
CA GLY A 198 -12.05 -20.80 8.19
C GLY A 198 -13.28 -20.21 8.89
N LYS A 199 -13.34 -20.37 10.19
CA LYS A 199 -14.52 -19.96 10.97
C LYS A 199 -14.69 -18.46 11.01
N LYS A 200 -15.94 -18.00 10.90
CA LYS A 200 -16.31 -16.60 11.09
C LYS A 200 -16.09 -16.17 12.55
N LEU A 201 -15.50 -15.00 12.71
CA LEU A 201 -15.32 -14.32 14.00
C LEU A 201 -16.31 -13.16 14.16
N PRO A 202 -16.45 -12.61 15.38
CA PRO A 202 -17.08 -11.30 15.56
C PRO A 202 -16.47 -10.23 14.65
N LYS A 203 -17.24 -9.22 14.24
CA LYS A 203 -16.77 -8.09 13.43
C LYS A 203 -15.88 -7.14 14.23
N GLN A 204 -14.78 -7.66 14.73
CA GLN A 204 -13.80 -6.91 15.51
C GLN A 204 -12.41 -7.52 15.32
N VAL A 205 -11.37 -6.71 15.49
CA VAL A 205 -9.96 -7.08 15.47
C VAL A 205 -9.26 -6.47 16.67
N VAL A 206 -8.07 -6.97 17.01
CA VAL A 206 -7.20 -6.31 17.98
C VAL A 206 -6.82 -4.93 17.42
N THR A 207 -6.89 -3.90 18.27
CA THR A 207 -6.57 -2.53 17.89
C THR A 207 -5.44 -1.95 18.74
N ILE A 208 -4.62 -1.10 18.12
CA ILE A 208 -3.64 -0.28 18.81
C ILE A 208 -4.38 0.84 19.57
N ASN A 209 -4.06 1.04 20.84
CA ASN A 209 -4.53 2.20 21.57
C ASN A 209 -3.61 3.39 21.27
N TYR A 210 -4.14 4.43 20.63
CA TYR A 210 -3.41 5.66 20.36
C TYR A 210 -4.28 6.89 20.59
N GLN A 211 -3.67 8.05 20.82
CA GLN A 211 -4.38 9.31 20.96
C GLN A 211 -5.03 9.69 19.63
N ARG A 212 -6.35 9.77 19.61
CA ARG A 212 -7.12 10.26 18.46
C ARG A 212 -6.90 11.76 18.29
N PRO A 213 -6.91 12.27 17.06
CA PRO A 213 -6.89 13.71 16.84
C PRO A 213 -8.14 14.35 17.42
N GLU A 214 -7.96 15.43 18.18
CA GLU A 214 -9.06 16.17 18.82
C GLU A 214 -8.73 17.65 18.99
N ILE A 215 -9.76 18.49 19.10
CA ILE A 215 -9.61 19.87 19.58
C ILE A 215 -9.92 19.87 21.08
N LYS A 216 -8.96 20.30 21.86
CA LYS A 216 -9.08 20.40 23.31
C LYS A 216 -8.22 21.55 23.83
N ASP A 217 -8.69 22.26 24.87
CA ASP A 217 -7.99 23.38 25.51
C ASP A 217 -7.50 24.45 24.50
N ASN A 218 -8.31 24.72 23.46
CA ASN A 218 -8.02 25.64 22.37
C ASN A 218 -6.74 25.27 21.59
N ALA A 219 -6.49 23.99 21.42
CA ALA A 219 -5.41 23.44 20.61
C ALA A 219 -5.87 22.18 19.88
N MET A 220 -5.27 21.90 18.72
CA MET A 220 -5.40 20.62 18.03
C MET A 220 -4.37 19.65 18.60
N HIS A 221 -4.81 18.48 19.00
CA HIS A 221 -3.97 17.41 19.55
C HIS A 221 -3.96 16.23 18.59
N GLY A 222 -2.81 15.60 18.46
CA GLY A 222 -2.62 14.38 17.67
C GLY A 222 -1.29 13.72 18.03
N ILE A 223 -0.89 12.76 17.23
CA ILE A 223 0.41 12.09 17.34
C ILE A 223 1.20 12.27 16.05
N ILE A 224 2.53 12.15 16.14
CA ILE A 224 3.38 11.96 14.98
C ILE A 224 3.18 10.51 14.52
N THR A 225 2.74 10.35 13.29
CA THR A 225 2.44 9.05 12.67
C THR A 225 3.66 8.47 11.96
N VAL A 226 4.45 9.33 11.30
CA VAL A 226 5.64 8.97 10.55
C VAL A 226 6.73 10.04 10.75
N ILE A 227 7.96 9.57 10.88
CA ILE A 227 9.17 10.40 10.78
C ILE A 227 9.77 10.12 9.40
N ASP A 228 9.50 11.01 8.46
CA ASP A 228 9.95 10.89 7.07
C ASP A 228 11.34 11.52 6.92
N GLN A 229 12.36 10.78 7.36
CA GLN A 229 13.75 11.26 7.41
C GLN A 229 14.31 11.74 6.07
N PRO A 230 14.06 11.08 4.92
CA PRO A 230 14.61 11.51 3.63
C PRO A 230 14.21 12.93 3.22
N TYR A 231 13.02 13.37 3.64
CA TYR A 231 12.47 14.67 3.29
C TYR A 231 12.38 15.64 4.47
N GLY A 232 12.70 15.19 5.69
CA GLY A 232 12.65 16.00 6.90
C GLY A 232 11.25 16.31 7.40
N ASN A 233 10.24 15.50 7.02
CA ASN A 233 8.86 15.70 7.44
C ASN A 233 8.53 14.92 8.72
N LEU A 234 7.62 15.49 9.50
CA LEU A 234 6.92 14.81 10.58
C LEU A 234 5.44 14.77 10.21
N TRP A 235 4.94 13.61 9.81
CA TRP A 235 3.53 13.46 9.50
C TRP A 235 2.75 13.26 10.79
N THR A 236 1.56 13.85 10.86
CA THR A 236 0.73 13.77 12.06
C THR A 236 -0.60 13.08 11.78
N SER A 237 -1.31 12.70 12.83
CA SER A 237 -2.69 12.21 12.75
C SER A 237 -3.74 13.31 12.65
N ILE A 238 -3.34 14.59 12.56
CA ILE A 238 -4.28 15.71 12.57
C ILE A 238 -4.80 15.98 11.17
N PRO A 239 -6.07 15.64 10.86
CA PRO A 239 -6.59 15.76 9.51
C PRO A 239 -6.99 17.20 9.17
N ARG A 240 -7.14 17.50 7.89
CA ARG A 240 -7.58 18.81 7.36
C ARG A 240 -8.86 19.29 8.01
N GLU A 241 -9.83 18.40 8.20
CA GLU A 241 -11.12 18.73 8.78
C GLU A 241 -10.99 19.34 10.18
N LEU A 242 -9.99 18.88 10.95
CA LEU A 242 -9.72 19.43 12.28
C LEU A 242 -9.14 20.84 12.22
N PHE A 243 -8.30 21.16 11.20
CA PHE A 243 -7.84 22.51 10.91
C PHE A 243 -8.98 23.44 10.54
N GLU A 244 -9.90 22.95 9.70
CA GLU A 244 -11.09 23.71 9.29
C GLU A 244 -12.03 23.98 10.49
N GLU A 245 -12.27 22.98 11.34
CA GLU A 245 -13.05 23.09 12.57
C GLU A 245 -12.40 24.06 13.56
N TYR A 246 -11.08 23.99 13.71
CA TYR A 246 -10.31 24.92 14.55
C TYR A 246 -10.32 26.36 14.01
N GLY A 247 -10.61 26.53 12.72
CA GLY A 247 -10.63 27.82 12.04
C GLY A 247 -9.26 28.29 11.55
N ALA A 248 -8.25 27.42 11.51
CA ALA A 248 -6.93 27.70 10.97
C ALA A 248 -6.96 27.87 9.46
N LYS A 249 -6.23 28.86 8.93
CA LYS A 249 -6.19 29.19 7.51
C LYS A 249 -4.73 29.26 7.02
N VAL A 250 -4.53 28.94 5.76
CA VAL A 250 -3.27 29.16 5.08
C VAL A 250 -2.88 30.64 5.22
N GLY A 251 -1.64 30.89 5.64
CA GLY A 251 -1.11 32.19 6.02
C GLY A 251 -1.08 32.45 7.52
N ASP A 252 -1.82 31.69 8.32
CA ASP A 252 -1.75 31.80 9.79
C ASP A 252 -0.39 31.30 10.31
N LYS A 253 0.01 31.82 11.46
CA LYS A 253 1.15 31.29 12.24
C LYS A 253 0.63 30.57 13.46
N LEU A 254 0.84 29.27 13.52
CA LEU A 254 0.41 28.40 14.62
C LEU A 254 1.59 28.01 15.51
N THR A 255 1.36 27.90 16.80
CA THR A 255 2.36 27.36 17.72
C THR A 255 2.28 25.84 17.69
N VAL A 256 3.33 25.19 17.20
CA VAL A 256 3.49 23.75 17.24
C VAL A 256 4.31 23.37 18.45
N LYS A 257 3.79 22.41 19.22
CA LYS A 257 4.46 21.86 20.39
C LYS A 257 4.50 20.33 20.26
N ILE A 258 5.70 19.78 20.28
CA ILE A 258 5.92 18.34 20.26
C ILE A 258 6.45 17.91 21.62
N THR A 259 5.85 16.84 22.16
CA THR A 259 6.28 16.24 23.42
C THR A 259 6.67 14.78 23.22
N HIS A 260 7.71 14.34 23.90
CA HIS A 260 8.12 12.95 23.96
C HIS A 260 8.33 12.57 25.44
N GLU A 261 7.69 11.49 25.90
CA GLU A 261 7.75 11.05 27.30
C GLU A 261 7.43 12.17 28.33
N GLY A 262 6.46 13.05 27.97
CA GLY A 262 6.05 14.16 28.80
C GLY A 262 6.99 15.38 28.81
N GLN A 263 8.10 15.33 28.06
CA GLN A 263 9.01 16.45 27.89
C GLN A 263 8.76 17.16 26.56
N VAL A 264 8.85 18.49 26.57
CA VAL A 264 8.78 19.30 25.34
C VAL A 264 10.09 19.15 24.59
N VAL A 265 10.04 18.60 23.38
CA VAL A 265 11.20 18.42 22.51
C VAL A 265 11.24 19.46 21.38
N TYR A 266 10.10 20.09 21.09
CA TYR A 266 10.00 21.18 20.12
C TYR A 266 8.85 22.11 20.51
N GLU A 267 9.06 23.44 20.42
CA GLU A 267 8.01 24.43 20.56
C GLU A 267 8.39 25.67 19.74
N LYS A 268 7.63 25.95 18.66
CA LYS A 268 7.91 27.09 17.79
C LYS A 268 6.62 27.58 17.13
N LYS A 269 6.54 28.86 16.85
CA LYS A 269 5.47 29.45 16.04
C LYS A 269 5.89 29.45 14.59
N ILE A 270 5.19 28.65 13.76
CA ILE A 270 5.55 28.41 12.35
C ILE A 270 4.35 28.67 11.43
N PRO A 271 4.56 29.02 10.14
CA PRO A 271 3.48 29.33 9.22
C PRO A 271 2.76 28.04 8.73
N TYR A 272 1.45 28.15 8.55
CA TYR A 272 0.64 27.20 7.81
C TYR A 272 0.57 27.66 6.36
N VAL A 273 1.08 26.83 5.44
CA VAL A 273 1.27 27.17 4.02
C VAL A 273 0.64 26.12 3.11
N ASN A 274 0.58 26.37 1.79
CA ASN A 274 0.09 25.36 0.85
C ASN A 274 1.12 24.29 0.52
N THR A 275 2.40 24.70 0.46
CA THR A 275 3.50 23.83 0.03
C THR A 275 4.83 24.29 0.65
N PHE A 276 5.77 23.37 0.74
CA PHE A 276 7.14 23.69 1.19
C PHE A 276 7.87 24.71 0.30
N GLY A 277 7.40 24.98 -0.91
CA GLY A 277 7.92 26.03 -1.78
C GLY A 277 7.51 27.47 -1.38
N ASP A 278 6.65 27.63 -0.37
CA ASP A 278 6.17 28.96 0.08
C ASP A 278 7.09 29.62 1.10
N VAL A 279 8.18 28.96 1.49
CA VAL A 279 9.19 29.45 2.45
C VAL A 279 10.60 29.21 1.94
N GLU A 280 11.60 29.78 2.61
CA GLU A 280 13.01 29.53 2.29
C GLU A 280 13.44 28.14 2.81
N GLU A 281 14.48 27.57 2.16
CA GLU A 281 15.04 26.28 2.55
C GLU A 281 15.56 26.34 4.01
N GLY A 282 15.14 25.34 4.81
CA GLY A 282 15.49 25.22 6.24
C GLY A 282 14.51 25.88 7.18
N GLU A 283 13.42 26.49 6.69
CA GLU A 283 12.35 26.99 7.53
C GLU A 283 11.33 25.89 7.88
N ASP A 284 10.84 25.93 9.15
CA ASP A 284 9.79 25.03 9.60
C ASP A 284 8.42 25.52 9.15
N ILE A 285 7.59 24.61 8.69
CA ILE A 285 6.23 24.91 8.19
C ILE A 285 5.22 23.87 8.64
N ILE A 286 3.93 24.22 8.48
CA ILE A 286 2.82 23.27 8.46
C ILE A 286 2.23 23.28 7.06
N TYR A 287 1.99 22.12 6.49
CA TYR A 287 1.24 21.97 5.23
C TYR A 287 0.43 20.66 5.27
N MET A 288 -0.55 20.51 4.39
CA MET A 288 -1.29 19.27 4.25
C MET A 288 -0.57 18.34 3.29
N ASP A 289 -0.34 17.11 3.73
CA ASP A 289 0.23 16.05 2.90
C ASP A 289 -0.78 15.52 1.86
N SER A 290 -0.39 14.49 1.09
CA SER A 290 -1.24 13.85 0.08
C SER A 290 -2.42 13.06 0.67
N GLU A 291 -2.35 12.70 1.94
CA GLU A 291 -3.41 12.02 2.69
C GLU A 291 -4.33 13.02 3.43
N LEU A 292 -4.10 14.32 3.22
CA LEU A 292 -4.81 15.44 3.84
C LEU A 292 -4.63 15.53 5.36
N ASN A 293 -3.46 15.12 5.86
CA ASN A 293 -3.03 15.33 7.25
C ASN A 293 -1.91 16.41 7.31
N ALA A 294 -1.74 17.03 8.48
CA ALA A 294 -0.68 18.01 8.72
C ALA A 294 0.64 17.33 9.12
#